data_22e48415ceab6766723848299fd0ee5b
#
_entry.id   22e48415ceab6766723848299fd0ee5b
#
_cell.length_a   1.000
_cell.length_b   1.000
_cell.length_c   1.000
_cell.angle_alpha   90.00
_cell.angle_beta   90.00
_cell.angle_gamma   90.00
#
_symmetry.space_group_name_H-M   'P 1'
#
loop_
_entity.id
_entity.type
_entity.pdbx_description
1 polymer ?
#
loop_
_entity_poly.entity_id
_entity_poly.type
_entity_poly.pdbx_seq_one_letter_code
_entity_poly.pdbx_strand_id
1 'polypeptide(L)'
;MKTLYGIVNNEYATVEGVDKLLSADKLGSLLDISDSNEIEIIVPTIKVLSKTLNGITQLLNTIHDKGFKFKSLEDDIDSTNQREFDLFVNHLNTFNNIALEQAYEREQQIRQGGKKRGKRETFQFPSDWEQIYERMITGQMTKTEMVEHYGVSRQSIYCWINRYEKQLREESRK
;
A
#
# COMPACT_ATOMS: atom_id res chain seq x y z
N MET A 1 -23.47 5.83 32.65
CA MET A 1 -23.75 4.65 31.81
C MET A 1 -22.75 4.71 30.66
N LYS A 2 -21.97 3.68 30.39
CA LYS A 2 -20.98 3.69 29.28
C LYS A 2 -21.70 3.56 27.95
N THR A 3 -21.23 4.28 26.94
CA THR A 3 -21.69 4.12 25.56
C THR A 3 -20.85 3.05 24.86
N LEU A 4 -21.50 2.03 24.31
CA LEU A 4 -20.84 0.96 23.57
C LEU A 4 -20.69 1.35 22.08
N TYR A 5 -19.45 1.48 21.64
CA TYR A 5 -19.13 1.80 20.23
C TYR A 5 -18.71 0.55 19.47
N GLY A 6 -19.51 0.14 18.50
CA GLY A 6 -19.15 -0.88 17.52
C GLY A 6 -18.30 -0.29 16.39
N ILE A 7 -17.10 -0.82 16.18
CA ILE A 7 -16.25 -0.36 15.07
C ILE A 7 -16.49 -1.25 13.86
N VAL A 8 -16.78 -0.61 12.72
CA VAL A 8 -17.15 -1.28 11.48
C VAL A 8 -16.26 -0.83 10.33
N ASN A 9 -16.19 -1.65 9.29
CA ASN A 9 -15.54 -1.36 8.02
C ASN A 9 -16.37 -1.93 6.85
N ASN A 10 -15.84 -1.93 5.64
CA ASN A 10 -16.55 -2.43 4.45
C ASN A 10 -16.86 -3.95 4.52
N GLU A 11 -16.11 -4.73 5.29
CA GLU A 11 -16.30 -6.18 5.43
C GLU A 11 -17.27 -6.51 6.58
N TYR A 12 -17.24 -5.66 7.64
CA TYR A 12 -18.05 -5.83 8.85
C TYR A 12 -18.91 -4.58 9.03
N ALA A 13 -20.13 -4.64 8.49
CA ALA A 13 -21.06 -3.50 8.48
C ALA A 13 -21.85 -3.33 9.78
N THR A 14 -21.91 -4.36 10.65
CA THR A 14 -22.70 -4.37 11.89
C THR A 14 -21.94 -5.05 13.02
N VAL A 15 -22.21 -4.60 14.25
CA VAL A 15 -21.77 -5.21 15.50
C VAL A 15 -23.01 -5.29 16.39
N GLU A 16 -23.33 -6.47 16.87
CA GLU A 16 -24.50 -6.66 17.74
C GLU A 16 -24.25 -6.13 19.16
N GLY A 17 -25.30 -5.63 19.81
CA GLY A 17 -25.27 -5.25 21.22
C GLY A 17 -24.53 -3.94 21.50
N VAL A 18 -24.37 -3.06 20.51
CA VAL A 18 -23.72 -1.75 20.66
C VAL A 18 -24.74 -0.60 20.54
N ASP A 19 -24.44 0.53 21.20
CA ASP A 19 -25.28 1.71 21.16
C ASP A 19 -25.07 2.54 19.90
N LYS A 20 -23.82 2.56 19.39
CA LYS A 20 -23.42 3.36 18.21
C LYS A 20 -22.45 2.58 17.33
N LEU A 21 -22.59 2.76 16.03
CA LEU A 21 -21.62 2.25 15.05
C LEU A 21 -20.70 3.38 14.57
N LEU A 22 -19.41 3.10 14.46
CA LEU A 22 -18.40 4.04 14.02
C LEU A 22 -17.50 3.36 12.98
N SER A 23 -17.17 4.08 11.91
CA SER A 23 -16.19 3.61 10.93
C SER A 23 -14.77 3.65 11.51
N ALA A 24 -13.97 2.63 11.18
CA ALA A 24 -12.61 2.46 11.72
C ALA A 24 -11.68 3.67 11.50
N ASP A 25 -11.87 4.42 10.40
CA ASP A 25 -11.11 5.64 10.10
C ASP A 25 -11.37 6.79 11.09
N LYS A 26 -12.51 6.78 11.78
CA LYS A 26 -12.89 7.79 12.78
C LYS A 26 -12.51 7.40 14.21
N LEU A 27 -12.03 6.17 14.42
CA LEU A 27 -11.70 5.68 15.76
C LEU A 27 -10.62 6.55 16.43
N GLY A 28 -9.56 6.91 15.71
CA GLY A 28 -8.50 7.77 16.25
C GLY A 28 -9.06 9.08 16.81
N SER A 29 -9.92 9.76 16.06
CA SER A 29 -10.57 11.00 16.52
C SER A 29 -11.46 10.78 17.73
N LEU A 30 -12.18 9.65 17.83
CA LEU A 30 -12.97 9.31 19.00
C LEU A 30 -12.08 9.15 20.25
N LEU A 31 -10.97 8.44 20.11
CA LEU A 31 -10.01 8.22 21.21
C LEU A 31 -9.37 9.51 21.71
N ASP A 32 -9.25 10.53 20.85
CA ASP A 32 -8.64 11.81 21.21
C ASP A 32 -9.57 12.73 22.00
N ILE A 33 -10.88 12.63 21.78
CA ILE A 33 -11.87 13.55 22.35
C ILE A 33 -12.68 12.95 23.49
N SER A 34 -12.63 11.62 23.68
CA SER A 34 -13.51 10.91 24.64
C SER A 34 -12.77 10.57 25.93
N ASP A 35 -13.54 10.52 27.04
CA ASP A 35 -13.08 9.98 28.31
C ASP A 35 -13.20 8.44 28.28
N SER A 36 -12.14 7.74 28.69
CA SER A 36 -12.09 6.27 28.77
C SER A 36 -13.15 5.67 29.69
N ASN A 37 -13.67 6.46 30.64
CA ASN A 37 -14.73 6.02 31.54
C ASN A 37 -16.14 6.03 30.90
N GLU A 38 -16.33 6.77 29.82
CA GLU A 38 -17.62 7.00 29.17
C GLU A 38 -17.89 6.04 28.01
N ILE A 39 -16.85 5.45 27.43
CA ILE A 39 -17.00 4.60 26.25
C ILE A 39 -16.33 3.23 26.42
N GLU A 40 -16.85 2.30 25.67
CA GLU A 40 -16.27 0.97 25.47
C GLU A 40 -16.27 0.66 23.97
N ILE A 41 -15.17 0.10 23.49
CA ILE A 41 -14.94 -0.15 22.07
C ILE A 41 -15.10 -1.64 21.81
N ILE A 42 -16.01 -1.99 20.90
CA ILE A 42 -16.28 -3.36 20.52
C ILE A 42 -15.97 -3.50 19.01
N VAL A 43 -15.19 -4.50 18.67
CA VAL A 43 -14.86 -4.83 17.27
C VAL A 43 -15.24 -6.28 16.96
N PRO A 44 -15.69 -6.61 15.74
CA PRO A 44 -15.83 -8.00 15.32
C PRO A 44 -14.51 -8.75 15.43
N THR A 45 -13.46 -8.18 14.85
CA THR A 45 -12.08 -8.67 14.88
C THR A 45 -11.10 -7.50 14.87
N ILE A 46 -9.89 -7.68 15.41
CA ILE A 46 -8.85 -6.64 15.41
C ILE A 46 -8.45 -6.16 13.99
N LYS A 47 -8.68 -6.97 12.96
CA LYS A 47 -8.44 -6.60 11.55
C LYS A 47 -9.28 -5.42 11.09
N VAL A 48 -10.41 -5.15 11.75
CA VAL A 48 -11.26 -3.99 11.45
C VAL A 48 -10.55 -2.68 11.78
N LEU A 49 -9.67 -2.67 12.77
CA LEU A 49 -8.96 -1.46 13.23
C LEU A 49 -8.05 -0.86 12.14
N SER A 50 -7.33 -1.70 11.41
CA SER A 50 -6.44 -1.25 10.33
C SER A 50 -6.09 -2.38 9.37
N LYS A 51 -5.72 -2.01 8.13
CA LYS A 51 -5.21 -2.94 7.10
C LYS A 51 -3.75 -3.38 7.35
N THR A 52 -3.03 -2.72 8.25
CA THR A 52 -1.62 -2.99 8.53
C THR A 52 -1.42 -3.38 9.99
N LEU A 53 -0.47 -4.29 10.24
CA LEU A 53 -0.09 -4.68 11.60
C LEU A 53 0.33 -3.45 12.43
N ASN A 54 1.12 -2.56 11.84
CA ASN A 54 1.55 -1.33 12.52
C ASN A 54 0.37 -0.44 12.92
N GLY A 55 -0.62 -0.27 12.04
CA GLY A 55 -1.83 0.51 12.36
C GLY A 55 -2.69 -0.13 13.46
N ILE A 56 -2.84 -1.45 13.46
CA ILE A 56 -3.52 -2.20 14.52
C ILE A 56 -2.78 -1.97 15.85
N THR A 57 -1.46 -2.14 15.84
CA THR A 57 -0.60 -1.99 17.03
C THR A 57 -0.70 -0.58 17.61
N GLN A 58 -0.64 0.47 16.76
CA GLN A 58 -0.76 1.86 17.20
C GLN A 58 -2.11 2.15 17.85
N LEU A 59 -3.21 1.69 17.25
CA LEU A 59 -4.55 1.90 17.82
C LEU A 59 -4.74 1.15 19.13
N LEU A 60 -4.29 -0.10 19.23
CA LEU A 60 -4.38 -0.88 20.47
C LEU A 60 -3.50 -0.31 21.57
N ASN A 61 -2.31 0.20 21.28
CA ASN A 61 -1.50 0.95 22.23
C ASN A 61 -2.24 2.20 22.72
N THR A 62 -2.86 2.97 21.85
CA THR A 62 -3.63 4.16 22.24
C THR A 62 -4.82 3.79 23.15
N ILE A 63 -5.54 2.72 22.82
CA ILE A 63 -6.63 2.19 23.64
C ILE A 63 -6.14 1.78 25.04
N HIS A 64 -5.04 1.03 25.08
CA HIS A 64 -4.40 0.56 26.29
C HIS A 64 -3.90 1.71 27.15
N ASP A 65 -3.10 2.62 26.59
CA ASP A 65 -2.44 3.72 27.30
C ASP A 65 -3.43 4.75 27.87
N LYS A 66 -4.54 4.98 27.13
CA LYS A 66 -5.63 5.85 27.59
C LYS A 66 -6.64 5.12 28.50
N GLY A 67 -6.48 3.82 28.72
CA GLY A 67 -7.33 3.02 29.60
C GLY A 67 -8.76 2.80 29.09
N PHE A 68 -8.98 2.84 27.78
CA PHE A 68 -10.27 2.51 27.21
C PHE A 68 -10.59 1.02 27.34
N LYS A 69 -11.84 0.70 27.58
CA LYS A 69 -12.30 -0.69 27.52
C LYS A 69 -12.42 -1.12 26.06
N PHE A 70 -11.88 -2.30 25.77
CA PHE A 70 -11.83 -2.87 24.44
C PHE A 70 -12.23 -4.33 24.43
N LYS A 71 -12.99 -4.74 23.42
CA LYS A 71 -13.36 -6.13 23.20
C LYS A 71 -13.36 -6.46 21.71
N SER A 72 -12.70 -7.57 21.36
CA SER A 72 -12.80 -8.21 20.05
C SER A 72 -13.59 -9.50 20.19
N LEU A 73 -14.65 -9.64 19.37
CA LEU A 73 -15.61 -10.73 19.53
C LEU A 73 -15.09 -12.07 18.98
N GLU A 74 -14.44 -12.04 17.81
CA GLU A 74 -13.95 -13.24 17.13
C GLU A 74 -12.55 -13.66 17.61
N ASP A 75 -11.74 -12.69 18.09
CA ASP A 75 -10.36 -12.96 18.51
C ASP A 75 -10.26 -13.30 20.01
N ASP A 76 -11.38 -13.28 20.74
CA ASP A 76 -11.47 -13.54 22.19
C ASP A 76 -10.53 -12.64 23.02
N ILE A 77 -10.40 -11.36 22.61
CA ILE A 77 -9.58 -10.36 23.28
C ILE A 77 -10.51 -9.44 24.07
N ASP A 78 -10.29 -9.33 25.38
CA ASP A 78 -11.09 -8.49 26.27
C ASP A 78 -10.20 -7.79 27.28
N SER A 79 -10.24 -6.45 27.30
CA SER A 79 -9.48 -5.63 28.25
C SER A 79 -10.02 -5.70 29.70
N THR A 80 -11.12 -6.40 29.95
CA THR A 80 -11.62 -6.64 31.30
C THR A 80 -10.59 -7.45 32.09
N ASN A 81 -9.92 -8.41 31.47
CA ASN A 81 -8.75 -9.07 32.03
C ASN A 81 -7.47 -8.26 31.65
N GLN A 82 -7.17 -7.26 32.49
CA GLN A 82 -6.05 -6.33 32.24
C GLN A 82 -4.74 -7.07 32.00
N ARG A 83 -4.42 -8.09 32.76
CA ARG A 83 -3.15 -8.84 32.64
C ARG A 83 -3.01 -9.53 31.27
N GLU A 84 -4.07 -10.14 30.78
CA GLU A 84 -4.07 -10.82 29.50
C GLU A 84 -4.00 -9.79 28.35
N PHE A 85 -4.71 -8.69 28.50
CA PHE A 85 -4.66 -7.60 27.51
C PHE A 85 -3.28 -6.94 27.44
N ASP A 86 -2.63 -6.68 28.59
CA ASP A 86 -1.25 -6.17 28.65
C ASP A 86 -0.27 -7.12 27.95
N LEU A 87 -0.38 -8.43 28.21
CA LEU A 87 0.45 -9.43 27.55
C LEU A 87 0.21 -9.46 26.03
N PHE A 88 -1.04 -9.39 25.60
CA PHE A 88 -1.41 -9.36 24.19
C PHE A 88 -0.80 -8.14 23.50
N VAL A 89 -0.98 -6.94 24.07
CA VAL A 89 -0.44 -5.69 23.50
C VAL A 89 1.10 -5.73 23.43
N ASN A 90 1.76 -6.26 24.47
CA ASN A 90 3.22 -6.43 24.48
C ASN A 90 3.72 -7.41 23.40
N HIS A 91 3.04 -8.55 23.24
CA HIS A 91 3.37 -9.48 22.16
C HIS A 91 3.16 -8.85 20.78
N LEU A 92 2.06 -8.14 20.58
CA LEU A 92 1.77 -7.46 19.32
C LEU A 92 2.85 -6.41 18.99
N ASN A 93 3.29 -5.63 19.98
CA ASN A 93 4.39 -4.68 19.84
C ASN A 93 5.70 -5.40 19.41
N THR A 94 6.00 -6.52 20.05
CA THR A 94 7.19 -7.31 19.71
C THR A 94 7.13 -7.82 18.27
N PHE A 95 6.01 -8.40 17.85
CA PHE A 95 5.83 -8.86 16.47
C PHE A 95 5.90 -7.73 15.45
N ASN A 96 5.30 -6.57 15.77
CA ASN A 96 5.35 -5.40 14.89
C ASN A 96 6.79 -4.90 14.72
N ASN A 97 7.57 -4.83 15.80
CA ASN A 97 8.97 -4.41 15.74
C ASN A 97 9.81 -5.38 14.89
N ILE A 98 9.65 -6.70 15.07
CA ILE A 98 10.31 -7.71 14.25
C ILE A 98 9.94 -7.53 12.77
N ALA A 99 8.66 -7.31 12.47
CA ALA A 99 8.20 -7.11 11.10
C ALA A 99 8.80 -5.84 10.46
N LEU A 100 8.90 -4.75 11.23
CA LEU A 100 9.52 -3.51 10.78
C LEU A 100 11.03 -3.67 10.55
N GLU A 101 11.74 -4.34 11.44
CA GLU A 101 13.17 -4.64 11.27
C GLU A 101 13.42 -5.48 10.01
N GLN A 102 12.64 -6.54 9.80
CA GLN A 102 12.74 -7.36 8.60
C GLN A 102 12.43 -6.58 7.31
N ALA A 103 11.44 -5.68 7.36
CA ALA A 103 11.12 -4.83 6.22
C ALA A 103 12.27 -3.86 5.91
N TYR A 104 12.87 -3.28 6.93
CA TYR A 104 14.04 -2.41 6.81
C TYR A 104 15.25 -3.16 6.24
N GLU A 105 15.55 -4.34 6.76
CA GLU A 105 16.66 -5.17 6.24
C GLU A 105 16.46 -5.55 4.76
N ARG A 106 15.22 -5.94 4.37
CA ARG A 106 14.89 -6.22 2.96
C ARG A 106 15.10 -4.99 2.08
N GLU A 107 14.69 -3.81 2.55
CA GLU A 107 14.89 -2.57 1.82
C GLU A 107 16.39 -2.25 1.66
N GLN A 108 17.20 -2.45 2.71
CA GLN A 108 18.65 -2.29 2.66
C GLN A 108 19.30 -3.28 1.69
N GLN A 109 18.89 -4.54 1.70
CA GLN A 109 19.36 -5.56 0.76
C GLN A 109 19.00 -5.19 -0.69
N ILE A 110 17.80 -4.67 -0.95
CA ILE A 110 17.39 -4.18 -2.27
C ILE A 110 18.24 -2.98 -2.68
N ARG A 111 18.53 -2.06 -1.78
CA ARG A 111 19.39 -0.90 -2.05
C ARG A 111 20.84 -1.30 -2.30
N GLN A 112 21.38 -2.23 -1.52
CA GLN A 112 22.75 -2.72 -1.67
C GLN A 112 22.91 -3.74 -2.81
N GLY A 113 21.93 -4.63 -2.95
CA GLY A 113 21.83 -5.60 -4.05
C GLY A 113 21.24 -5.02 -5.32
N GLY A 114 20.99 -3.71 -5.33
CA GLY A 114 20.56 -3.01 -6.54
C GLY A 114 21.45 -3.47 -7.67
N LYS A 115 20.90 -4.28 -8.60
CA LYS A 115 21.59 -4.65 -9.84
C LYS A 115 22.28 -3.38 -10.28
N LYS A 116 23.64 -3.36 -10.20
CA LYS A 116 24.42 -2.32 -10.89
C LYS A 116 23.72 -2.23 -12.24
N ARG A 117 22.98 -1.14 -12.47
CA ARG A 117 22.35 -0.94 -13.78
C ARG A 117 23.49 -1.12 -14.72
N GLY A 118 23.57 -2.32 -15.34
CA GLY A 118 24.59 -2.61 -16.30
C GLY A 118 24.62 -1.39 -17.22
N LYS A 119 25.81 -0.93 -17.59
CA LYS A 119 25.95 0.16 -18.57
C LYS A 119 24.79 -0.05 -19.53
N ARG A 120 23.78 0.86 -19.54
CA ARG A 120 22.65 0.73 -20.47
C ARG A 120 23.30 0.56 -21.80
N GLU A 121 23.20 -0.63 -22.39
CA GLU A 121 23.60 -0.82 -23.78
C GLU A 121 22.97 0.35 -24.51
N THR A 122 23.80 1.12 -25.17
CA THR A 122 23.33 2.26 -25.96
C THR A 122 22.34 1.67 -26.94
N PHE A 123 21.05 1.97 -26.72
CA PHE A 123 19.99 1.45 -27.55
C PHE A 123 20.32 1.85 -28.98
N GLN A 124 20.45 0.88 -29.86
CA GLN A 124 20.64 1.10 -31.29
C GLN A 124 19.33 0.76 -32.00
N PHE A 125 18.94 1.65 -32.91
CA PHE A 125 17.81 1.34 -33.77
C PHE A 125 18.18 0.19 -34.72
N PRO A 126 17.18 -0.63 -35.12
CA PRO A 126 17.38 -1.58 -36.22
C PRO A 126 17.94 -0.89 -37.47
N SER A 127 18.72 -1.59 -38.27
CA SER A 127 19.39 -1.01 -39.43
C SER A 127 18.43 -0.46 -40.51
N ASP A 128 17.21 -0.98 -40.55
CA ASP A 128 16.15 -0.57 -41.48
C ASP A 128 15.18 0.46 -40.88
N TRP A 129 15.47 0.96 -39.62
CA TRP A 129 14.55 1.82 -38.88
C TRP A 129 14.19 3.11 -39.65
N GLU A 130 15.13 3.77 -40.27
CA GLU A 130 14.90 5.02 -41.03
C GLU A 130 13.88 4.80 -42.14
N GLN A 131 14.06 3.76 -42.94
CA GLN A 131 13.16 3.42 -44.06
C GLN A 131 11.74 3.09 -43.55
N ILE A 132 11.64 2.31 -42.49
CA ILE A 132 10.37 1.93 -41.91
C ILE A 132 9.67 3.13 -41.27
N TYR A 133 10.43 4.03 -40.61
CA TYR A 133 9.90 5.27 -40.07
C TYR A 133 9.36 6.21 -41.17
N GLU A 134 10.10 6.39 -42.29
CA GLU A 134 9.63 7.16 -43.47
C GLU A 134 8.33 6.58 -44.03
N ARG A 135 8.24 5.26 -44.18
CA ARG A 135 7.03 4.60 -44.65
C ARG A 135 5.85 4.83 -43.72
N MET A 136 6.10 4.88 -42.39
CA MET A 136 5.08 5.22 -41.43
C MET A 136 4.60 6.68 -41.56
N ILE A 137 5.52 7.62 -41.70
CA ILE A 137 5.18 9.04 -41.85
C ILE A 137 4.43 9.31 -43.17
N THR A 138 4.78 8.61 -44.26
CA THR A 138 4.12 8.74 -45.55
C THR A 138 2.79 7.96 -45.64
N GLY A 139 2.39 7.29 -44.57
CA GLY A 139 1.16 6.51 -44.49
C GLY A 139 1.21 5.17 -45.25
N GLN A 140 2.38 4.73 -45.67
CA GLN A 140 2.59 3.45 -46.36
C GLN A 140 2.70 2.26 -45.40
N MET A 141 2.83 2.54 -44.08
CA MET A 141 2.94 1.54 -43.03
C MET A 141 2.30 2.05 -41.77
N THR A 142 1.52 1.18 -41.10
CA THR A 142 0.89 1.50 -39.80
C THR A 142 1.79 1.10 -38.65
N LYS A 143 1.57 1.69 -37.46
CA LYS A 143 2.28 1.31 -36.24
C LYS A 143 2.03 -0.15 -35.84
N THR A 144 0.91 -0.73 -36.24
CA THR A 144 0.59 -2.15 -36.00
C THR A 144 1.46 -3.05 -36.88
N GLU A 145 1.62 -2.70 -38.14
CA GLU A 145 2.53 -3.42 -39.05
C GLU A 145 3.99 -3.30 -38.61
N MET A 146 4.42 -2.17 -38.01
CA MET A 146 5.75 -2.05 -37.39
C MET A 146 5.93 -3.00 -36.21
N VAL A 147 4.87 -3.20 -35.39
CA VAL A 147 4.87 -4.19 -34.30
C VAL A 147 5.10 -5.60 -34.84
N GLU A 148 4.41 -5.97 -35.88
CA GLU A 148 4.54 -7.27 -36.53
C GLU A 148 5.91 -7.44 -37.21
N HIS A 149 6.39 -6.41 -37.89
CA HIS A 149 7.70 -6.40 -38.56
C HIS A 149 8.87 -6.63 -37.61
N TYR A 150 8.86 -5.94 -36.43
CA TYR A 150 9.95 -6.05 -35.47
C TYR A 150 9.72 -7.10 -34.37
N GLY A 151 8.53 -7.67 -34.27
CA GLY A 151 8.19 -8.65 -33.23
C GLY A 151 8.26 -8.09 -31.80
N VAL A 152 8.06 -6.77 -31.64
CA VAL A 152 8.14 -6.08 -30.35
C VAL A 152 6.76 -5.58 -29.88
N SER A 153 6.66 -5.18 -28.59
CA SER A 153 5.40 -4.64 -28.09
C SER A 153 5.05 -3.30 -28.73
N ARG A 154 3.75 -3.00 -28.82
CA ARG A 154 3.26 -1.70 -29.30
C ARG A 154 3.88 -0.52 -28.52
N GLN A 155 4.07 -0.70 -27.22
CA GLN A 155 4.70 0.31 -26.38
C GLN A 155 6.17 0.53 -26.73
N SER A 156 6.89 -0.52 -27.13
CA SER A 156 8.27 -0.42 -27.58
C SER A 156 8.36 0.44 -28.86
N ILE A 157 7.46 0.21 -29.81
CA ILE A 157 7.41 1.01 -31.05
C ILE A 157 7.17 2.50 -30.75
N TYR A 158 6.23 2.83 -29.85
CA TYR A 158 6.02 4.23 -29.43
C TYR A 158 7.26 4.84 -28.77
N CYS A 159 7.94 4.08 -27.91
CA CYS A 159 9.19 4.54 -27.29
C CYS A 159 10.29 4.78 -28.32
N TRP A 160 10.40 3.94 -29.35
CA TRP A 160 11.39 4.09 -30.42
C TRP A 160 11.09 5.31 -31.28
N ILE A 161 9.83 5.51 -31.69
CA ILE A 161 9.40 6.69 -32.46
C ILE A 161 9.76 7.97 -31.69
N ASN A 162 9.34 8.08 -30.43
CA ASN A 162 9.61 9.27 -29.61
C ASN A 162 11.12 9.54 -29.44
N ARG A 163 11.93 8.49 -29.32
CA ARG A 163 13.39 8.62 -29.20
C ARG A 163 14.02 9.09 -30.51
N TYR A 164 13.56 8.56 -31.64
CA TYR A 164 14.04 8.92 -32.94
C TYR A 164 13.66 10.36 -33.30
N GLU A 165 12.43 10.76 -33.06
CA GLU A 165 11.99 12.15 -33.25
C GLU A 165 12.76 13.13 -32.38
N LYS A 166 13.12 12.75 -31.17
CA LYS A 166 13.97 13.56 -30.31
C LYS A 166 15.38 13.73 -30.91
N GLN A 167 15.97 12.65 -31.41
CA GLN A 167 17.27 12.68 -32.05
C GLN A 167 17.24 13.61 -33.28
N LEU A 168 16.26 13.50 -34.16
CA LEU A 168 16.10 14.36 -35.34
C LEU A 168 16.00 15.85 -34.96
N ARG A 169 15.25 16.17 -33.88
CA ARG A 169 15.14 17.56 -33.37
C ARG A 169 16.48 18.10 -32.83
N GLU A 170 17.29 17.26 -32.22
CA GLU A 170 18.60 17.64 -31.69
C GLU A 170 19.62 17.85 -32.83
N GLU A 171 19.55 17.05 -33.87
CA GLU A 171 20.38 17.18 -35.07
C GLU A 171 20.03 18.44 -35.88
N SER A 172 18.76 18.79 -36.00
CA SER A 172 18.27 19.98 -36.69
C SER A 172 18.60 21.31 -35.99
N ARG A 173 19.13 21.26 -34.76
CA ARG A 173 19.54 22.44 -33.98
C ARG A 173 21.03 22.71 -34.00
N LYS A 174 21.79 21.84 -34.63
CA LYS A 174 23.25 22.01 -34.85
C LYS A 174 23.54 22.62 -36.21
#